data_25166764b03a36918927967cf3ecc04b
#
_entry.id   25166764b03a36918927967cf3ecc04b
#
_cell.length_a   1.000
_cell.length_b   1.000
_cell.length_c   1.000
_cell.angle_alpha   90.00
_cell.angle_beta   90.00
_cell.angle_gamma   90.00
#
_symmetry.space_group_name_H-M   'P 1'
#
loop_
_entity.id
_entity.type
_entity.pdbx_description
1 polymer ?
#
loop_
_entity_poly.entity_id
_entity_poly.type
_entity_poly.pdbx_seq_one_letter_code
_entity_poly.pdbx_strand_id
1 'polypeptide(L)'
;MMIGSSLALVSANIRLWCYTEMRDLYDFEVNIKKAHRLVTTGPYSLVRHPGYIASCVARIGVSMVMFSKDHWLYQCGLTSTVGVVLSCIWCTEVVLINGIIVPARMKVEDDGLRRRFGKEWDEYASRVAYRLVPKVY
;
A
#
# COMPACT_ATOMS: atom_id res chain seq x y z
N MET A 1 0.49 12.24 -18.12
CA MET A 1 -0.76 11.49 -17.84
C MET A 1 -0.58 9.98 -17.94
N MET A 2 -0.06 9.41 -19.04
CA MET A 2 0.03 7.95 -19.26
C MET A 2 0.79 7.18 -18.16
N ILE A 3 1.95 7.66 -17.72
CA ILE A 3 2.74 6.98 -16.66
C ILE A 3 1.95 6.85 -15.36
N GLY A 4 1.31 7.93 -14.91
CA GLY A 4 0.52 7.91 -13.69
C GLY A 4 -0.67 6.93 -13.76
N SER A 5 -1.37 6.92 -14.90
CA SER A 5 -2.46 5.97 -15.15
C SER A 5 -1.98 4.53 -15.19
N SER A 6 -0.83 4.27 -15.81
CA SER A 6 -0.22 2.93 -15.84
C SER A 6 0.16 2.46 -14.43
N LEU A 7 0.74 3.33 -13.61
CA LEU A 7 1.06 3.01 -12.20
C LEU A 7 -0.21 2.68 -11.40
N ALA A 8 -1.28 3.44 -11.59
CA ALA A 8 -2.55 3.17 -10.92
C ALA A 8 -3.14 1.80 -11.34
N LEU A 9 -3.09 1.46 -12.63
CA LEU A 9 -3.53 0.16 -13.13
C LEU A 9 -2.68 -1.00 -12.59
N VAL A 10 -1.34 -0.86 -12.62
CA VAL A 10 -0.43 -1.87 -12.06
C VAL A 10 -0.72 -2.09 -10.57
N SER A 11 -0.92 -1.01 -9.82
CA SER A 11 -1.24 -1.09 -8.41
C SER A 11 -2.57 -1.80 -8.15
N ALA A 12 -3.59 -1.54 -8.96
CA ALA A 12 -4.88 -2.22 -8.87
C ALA A 12 -4.73 -3.74 -9.11
N ASN A 13 -3.92 -4.15 -10.10
CA ASN A 13 -3.66 -5.56 -10.38
C ASN A 13 -2.91 -6.26 -9.23
N ILE A 14 -1.89 -5.61 -8.64
CA ILE A 14 -1.20 -6.16 -7.46
C ILE A 14 -2.18 -6.34 -6.31
N ARG A 15 -3.07 -5.38 -6.09
CA ARG A 15 -4.07 -5.44 -5.03
C ARG A 15 -5.09 -6.56 -5.24
N LEU A 16 -5.57 -6.72 -6.48
CA LEU A 16 -6.44 -7.84 -6.83
C LEU A 16 -5.74 -9.19 -6.59
N TRP A 17 -4.47 -9.30 -6.96
CA TRP A 17 -3.70 -10.51 -6.70
C TRP A 17 -3.55 -10.79 -5.19
N CYS A 18 -3.31 -9.76 -4.37
CA CYS A 18 -3.34 -9.92 -2.91
C CYS A 18 -4.70 -10.43 -2.41
N TYR A 19 -5.81 -9.90 -2.92
CA TYR A 19 -7.15 -10.32 -2.53
C TYR A 19 -7.45 -11.78 -2.93
N THR A 20 -7.04 -12.19 -4.12
CA THR A 20 -7.24 -13.57 -4.58
C THR A 20 -6.45 -14.58 -3.76
N GLU A 21 -5.25 -14.22 -3.27
CA GLU A 21 -4.46 -15.08 -2.38
C GLU A 21 -5.01 -15.14 -0.96
N MET A 22 -5.46 -14.00 -0.42
CA MET A 22 -6.00 -13.95 0.94
C MET A 22 -7.43 -14.50 1.03
N ARG A 23 -8.23 -14.38 -0.03
CA ARG A 23 -9.63 -14.81 -0.06
C ARG A 23 -10.41 -14.33 1.18
N ASP A 24 -11.01 -15.26 1.93
CA ASP A 24 -11.82 -14.98 3.13
C ASP A 24 -11.00 -14.46 4.32
N LEU A 25 -9.66 -14.46 4.22
CA LEU A 25 -8.78 -13.97 5.27
C LEU A 25 -8.51 -12.47 5.17
N TYR A 26 -8.92 -11.84 4.05
CA TYR A 26 -8.77 -10.39 3.90
C TYR A 26 -9.75 -9.67 4.83
N ASP A 27 -9.21 -8.84 5.71
CA ASP A 27 -9.99 -7.96 6.58
C ASP A 27 -9.39 -6.55 6.55
N PHE A 28 -10.24 -5.51 6.60
CA PHE A 28 -9.80 -4.12 6.70
C PHE A 28 -9.29 -3.77 8.11
N GLU A 29 -9.75 -4.53 9.11
CA GLU A 29 -9.27 -4.44 10.47
C GLU A 29 -8.15 -5.45 10.70
N VAL A 30 -7.17 -5.09 11.56
CA VAL A 30 -6.14 -6.02 12.01
C VAL A 30 -6.78 -7.00 13.01
N ASN A 31 -7.71 -7.82 12.52
CA ASN A 31 -8.48 -8.76 13.31
C ASN A 31 -8.12 -10.19 12.89
N ILE A 32 -7.32 -10.87 13.71
CA ILE A 32 -6.88 -12.22 13.42
C ILE A 32 -7.99 -13.21 13.80
N LYS A 33 -8.77 -13.64 12.81
CA LYS A 33 -9.86 -14.63 13.00
C LYS A 33 -9.27 -15.96 13.51
N LYS A 34 -10.08 -16.72 14.27
CA LYS A 34 -9.65 -18.03 14.83
C LYS A 34 -9.18 -19.03 13.77
N ALA A 35 -9.71 -18.96 12.54
CA ALA A 35 -9.35 -19.81 11.40
C ALA A 35 -8.25 -19.19 10.50
N HIS A 36 -7.53 -18.16 10.95
CA HIS A 36 -6.49 -17.48 10.17
C HIS A 36 -5.30 -18.41 9.97
N ARG A 37 -4.90 -18.58 8.71
CA ARG A 37 -3.65 -19.23 8.30
C ARG A 37 -2.66 -18.17 7.81
N LEU A 38 -1.39 -18.42 7.96
CA LEU A 38 -0.35 -17.54 7.41
C LEU A 38 -0.31 -17.70 5.88
N VAL A 39 -0.56 -16.60 5.15
CA VAL A 39 -0.46 -16.59 3.69
C VAL A 39 0.97 -16.22 3.31
N THR A 40 1.66 -17.16 2.66
CA THR A 40 3.08 -17.01 2.27
C THR A 40 3.30 -17.18 0.77
N THR A 41 2.20 -17.33 0.00
CA THR A 41 2.21 -17.60 -1.45
C THR A 41 1.93 -16.34 -2.27
N GLY A 42 2.08 -16.46 -3.58
CA GLY A 42 1.82 -15.36 -4.50
C GLY A 42 2.67 -14.12 -4.22
N PRO A 43 2.11 -12.92 -4.15
CA PRO A 43 2.85 -11.68 -3.88
C PRO A 43 3.52 -11.67 -2.50
N TYR A 44 2.99 -12.45 -1.53
CA TYR A 44 3.55 -12.59 -0.18
C TYR A 44 4.84 -13.43 -0.13
N SER A 45 5.17 -14.15 -1.21
CA SER A 45 6.47 -14.83 -1.34
C SER A 45 7.63 -13.88 -1.69
N LEU A 46 7.31 -12.69 -2.19
CA LEU A 46 8.31 -11.69 -2.62
C LEU A 46 8.56 -10.64 -1.53
N VAL A 47 7.50 -10.15 -0.92
CA VAL A 47 7.53 -9.16 0.15
C VAL A 47 6.40 -9.43 1.15
N ARG A 48 6.58 -9.00 2.40
CA ARG A 48 5.59 -9.29 3.46
C ARG A 48 4.30 -8.47 3.34
N HIS A 49 4.39 -7.26 2.79
CA HIS A 49 3.26 -6.32 2.72
C HIS A 49 2.99 -5.80 1.30
N PRO A 50 2.67 -6.68 0.32
CA PRO A 50 2.47 -6.27 -1.07
C PRO A 50 1.26 -5.33 -1.25
N GLY A 51 0.22 -5.47 -0.42
CA GLY A 51 -0.95 -4.59 -0.44
C GLY A 51 -0.63 -3.14 -0.10
N TYR A 52 0.33 -2.90 0.79
CA TYR A 52 0.78 -1.55 1.11
C TYR A 52 1.62 -0.94 -0.01
N ILE A 53 2.46 -1.74 -0.70
CA ILE A 53 3.16 -1.28 -1.92
C ILE A 53 2.14 -0.80 -2.96
N ALA A 54 1.14 -1.62 -3.24
CA ALA A 54 0.09 -1.27 -4.18
C ALA A 54 -0.57 0.06 -3.80
N SER A 55 -0.90 0.25 -2.51
CA SER A 55 -1.49 1.50 -2.02
C SER A 55 -0.57 2.72 -2.19
N CYS A 56 0.72 2.58 -1.92
CA CYS A 56 1.70 3.65 -2.12
C CYS A 56 1.86 4.01 -3.61
N VAL A 57 2.02 2.99 -4.47
CA VAL A 57 2.15 3.18 -5.92
C VAL A 57 0.88 3.81 -6.52
N ALA A 58 -0.31 3.41 -6.05
CA ALA A 58 -1.57 4.02 -6.47
C ALA A 58 -1.60 5.52 -6.18
N ARG A 59 -1.24 5.93 -4.95
CA ARG A 59 -1.22 7.35 -4.57
C ARG A 59 -0.23 8.16 -5.40
N ILE A 60 0.94 7.60 -5.67
CA ILE A 60 1.94 8.24 -6.54
C ILE A 60 1.36 8.39 -7.95
N GLY A 61 0.78 7.31 -8.51
CA GLY A 61 0.17 7.34 -9.84
C GLY A 61 -0.95 8.37 -9.96
N VAL A 62 -1.86 8.39 -8.98
CA VAL A 62 -2.95 9.39 -8.93
C VAL A 62 -2.40 10.81 -8.82
N SER A 63 -1.38 11.03 -7.96
CA SER A 63 -0.74 12.35 -7.84
C SER A 63 -0.13 12.81 -9.17
N MET A 64 0.55 11.91 -9.89
CA MET A 64 1.11 12.23 -11.21
C MET A 64 0.04 12.60 -12.24
N VAL A 65 -1.14 11.97 -12.18
CA VAL A 65 -2.28 12.34 -13.03
C VAL A 65 -2.85 13.69 -12.63
N MET A 66 -3.12 13.91 -11.33
CA MET A 66 -3.72 15.14 -10.82
C MET A 66 -2.85 16.37 -11.10
N PHE A 67 -1.54 16.26 -10.97
CA PHE A 67 -0.59 17.35 -11.22
C PHE A 67 -0.02 17.37 -12.64
N SER A 68 -0.58 16.60 -13.57
CA SER A 68 -0.18 16.65 -14.98
C SER A 68 -0.69 17.94 -15.64
N LYS A 69 0.05 18.43 -16.64
CA LYS A 69 -0.28 19.66 -17.36
C LYS A 69 -1.66 19.62 -18.04
N ASP A 70 -2.13 18.44 -18.40
CA ASP A 70 -3.41 18.22 -19.10
C ASP A 70 -4.59 18.10 -18.12
N HIS A 71 -4.33 18.09 -16.81
CA HIS A 71 -5.39 17.93 -15.82
C HIS A 71 -5.93 19.30 -15.36
N TRP A 72 -7.24 19.37 -15.13
CA TRP A 72 -7.93 20.60 -14.70
C TRP A 72 -7.27 21.25 -13.46
N LEU A 73 -6.83 20.44 -12.49
CA LEU A 73 -6.20 20.95 -11.28
C LEU A 73 -4.92 21.74 -11.57
N TYR A 74 -4.12 21.30 -12.53
CA TYR A 74 -2.92 22.03 -12.95
C TYR A 74 -3.28 23.31 -13.72
N GLN A 75 -4.25 23.22 -14.65
CA GLN A 75 -4.56 24.35 -15.55
C GLN A 75 -5.36 25.48 -14.87
N CYS A 76 -6.32 25.13 -14.03
CA CYS A 76 -7.25 26.07 -13.42
C CYS A 76 -7.25 26.00 -11.88
N GLY A 77 -7.03 24.84 -11.30
CA GLY A 77 -7.13 24.62 -9.85
C GLY A 77 -6.04 25.34 -9.08
N LEU A 78 -4.78 25.27 -9.53
CA LEU A 78 -3.65 25.88 -8.82
C LEU A 78 -3.64 27.42 -8.87
N THR A 79 -4.45 28.04 -9.70
CA THR A 79 -4.64 29.51 -9.74
C THR A 79 -5.72 29.97 -8.78
N SER A 80 -6.54 29.06 -8.24
CA SER A 80 -7.61 29.37 -7.29
C SER A 80 -7.20 28.99 -5.85
N THR A 81 -7.63 29.77 -4.87
CA THR A 81 -7.39 29.49 -3.45
C THR A 81 -7.91 28.10 -3.06
N VAL A 82 -9.09 27.72 -3.53
CA VAL A 82 -9.69 26.42 -3.24
C VAL A 82 -8.84 25.27 -3.80
N GLY A 83 -8.39 25.39 -5.04
CA GLY A 83 -7.55 24.37 -5.67
C GLY A 83 -6.19 24.22 -4.99
N VAL A 84 -5.59 25.30 -4.54
CA VAL A 84 -4.35 25.27 -3.75
C VAL A 84 -4.58 24.55 -2.41
N VAL A 85 -5.63 24.89 -1.68
CA VAL A 85 -5.96 24.27 -0.40
C VAL A 85 -6.19 22.75 -0.57
N LEU A 86 -6.98 22.34 -1.55
CA LEU A 86 -7.23 20.93 -1.84
C LEU A 86 -5.94 20.18 -2.23
N SER A 87 -5.06 20.81 -3.00
CA SER A 87 -3.75 20.24 -3.35
C SER A 87 -2.86 20.06 -2.14
N CYS A 88 -2.83 21.04 -1.23
CA CYS A 88 -2.08 20.95 0.02
C CYS A 88 -2.61 19.83 0.93
N ILE A 89 -3.95 19.71 1.05
CA ILE A 89 -4.58 18.62 1.81
C ILE A 89 -4.19 17.27 1.23
N TRP A 90 -4.30 17.09 -0.09
CA TRP A 90 -3.90 15.85 -0.77
C TRP A 90 -2.42 15.50 -0.55
N CYS A 91 -1.51 16.45 -0.77
CA CYS A 91 -0.08 16.23 -0.56
C CYS A 91 0.23 15.85 0.89
N THR A 92 -0.41 16.53 1.84
CA THR A 92 -0.26 16.24 3.28
C THR A 92 -0.76 14.83 3.59
N GLU A 93 -1.93 14.45 3.08
CA GLU A 93 -2.48 13.10 3.23
C GLU A 93 -1.54 12.03 2.67
N VAL A 94 -1.02 12.23 1.45
CA VAL A 94 -0.07 11.29 0.81
C VAL A 94 1.19 11.11 1.65
N VAL A 95 1.76 12.20 2.15
CA VAL A 95 2.97 12.16 2.99
C VAL A 95 2.70 11.48 4.33
N LEU A 96 1.61 11.83 5.02
CA LEU A 96 1.26 11.26 6.32
C LEU A 96 0.95 9.76 6.21
N ILE A 97 0.16 9.37 5.22
CA ILE A 97 -0.21 7.96 5.06
C ILE A 97 1.01 7.12 4.71
N ASN A 98 1.78 7.50 3.68
CA ASN A 98 2.91 6.69 3.23
C ASN A 98 4.12 6.76 4.18
N GLY A 99 4.36 7.90 4.81
CA GLY A 99 5.53 8.11 5.68
C GLY A 99 5.33 7.69 7.13
N ILE A 100 4.10 7.74 7.66
CA ILE A 100 3.83 7.50 9.08
C ILE A 100 2.85 6.34 9.27
N ILE A 101 1.67 6.42 8.66
CA ILE A 101 0.58 5.46 8.95
C ILE A 101 0.92 4.07 8.41
N VAL A 102 1.39 3.95 7.18
CA VAL A 102 1.72 2.66 6.58
C VAL A 102 2.83 1.94 7.35
N PRO A 103 3.99 2.57 7.67
CA PRO A 103 5.03 1.93 8.47
C PRO A 103 4.54 1.52 9.87
N ALA A 104 3.74 2.35 10.53
CA ALA A 104 3.17 2.03 11.84
C ALA A 104 2.23 0.82 11.79
N ARG A 105 1.34 0.77 10.78
CA ARG A 105 0.42 -0.37 10.58
C ARG A 105 1.15 -1.65 10.27
N MET A 106 2.17 -1.62 9.39
CA MET A 106 2.99 -2.81 9.09
C MET A 106 3.64 -3.38 10.35
N LYS A 107 4.15 -2.52 11.23
CA LYS A 107 4.73 -2.97 12.50
C LYS A 107 3.70 -3.66 13.39
N VAL A 108 2.53 -3.05 13.55
CA VAL A 108 1.43 -3.62 14.36
C VAL A 108 0.97 -4.96 13.80
N GLU A 109 0.87 -5.07 12.48
CA GLU A 109 0.49 -6.29 11.77
C GLU A 109 1.55 -7.39 11.94
N ASP A 110 2.84 -7.07 11.71
CA ASP A 110 3.96 -7.99 11.93
C ASP A 110 3.97 -8.51 13.38
N ASP A 111 3.83 -7.63 14.37
CA ASP A 111 3.79 -7.98 15.79
C ASP A 111 2.56 -8.85 16.12
N GLY A 112 1.41 -8.57 15.52
CA GLY A 112 0.19 -9.36 15.66
C GLY A 112 0.34 -10.77 15.08
N LEU A 113 0.87 -10.87 13.87
CA LEU A 113 1.14 -12.15 13.20
C LEU A 113 2.18 -12.98 13.97
N ARG A 114 3.25 -12.34 14.45
CA ARG A 114 4.27 -13.01 15.28
C ARG A 114 3.71 -13.56 16.59
N ARG A 115 2.84 -12.81 17.27
CA ARG A 115 2.16 -13.31 18.48
C ARG A 115 1.26 -14.51 18.20
N ARG A 116 0.63 -14.54 17.00
CA ARG A 116 -0.31 -15.59 16.64
C ARG A 116 0.37 -16.86 16.14
N PHE A 117 1.34 -16.73 15.24
CA PHE A 117 1.96 -17.84 14.53
C PHE A 117 3.34 -18.22 15.09
N GLY A 118 3.96 -17.38 15.92
CA GLY A 118 5.21 -17.69 16.60
C GLY A 118 6.33 -18.11 15.65
N LYS A 119 6.82 -19.35 15.79
CA LYS A 119 7.91 -19.89 14.97
C LYS A 119 7.63 -19.91 13.48
N GLU A 120 6.40 -20.22 13.08
CA GLU A 120 6.00 -20.22 11.67
C GLU A 120 6.17 -18.83 11.03
N TRP A 121 5.81 -17.76 11.78
CA TRP A 121 6.07 -16.39 11.36
C TRP A 121 7.56 -16.07 11.27
N ASP A 122 8.35 -16.47 12.26
CA ASP A 122 9.80 -16.20 12.27
C ASP A 122 10.50 -16.90 11.08
N GLU A 123 10.10 -18.13 10.74
CA GLU A 123 10.58 -18.86 9.57
C GLU A 123 10.17 -18.17 8.25
N TYR A 124 8.93 -17.71 8.15
CA TYR A 124 8.47 -16.94 7.00
C TYR A 124 9.23 -15.62 6.88
N ALA A 125 9.36 -14.86 7.96
CA ALA A 125 10.06 -13.57 7.98
C ALA A 125 11.56 -13.70 7.67
N SER A 126 12.17 -14.83 7.97
CA SER A 126 13.57 -15.13 7.60
C SER A 126 13.74 -15.39 6.09
N ARG A 127 12.76 -16.06 5.46
CA ARG A 127 12.75 -16.30 4.01
C ARG A 127 12.39 -15.05 3.21
N VAL A 128 11.40 -14.30 3.69
CA VAL A 128 10.92 -13.06 3.07
C VAL A 128 11.30 -11.89 3.96
N ALA A 129 12.59 -11.51 3.90
CA ALA A 129 13.16 -10.48 4.78
C ALA A 129 12.59 -9.07 4.50
N TYR A 130 12.16 -8.83 3.28
CA TYR A 130 11.72 -7.51 2.83
C TYR A 130 10.26 -7.23 3.18
N ARG A 131 9.99 -6.07 3.77
CA ARG A 131 8.63 -5.64 4.12
C ARG A 131 7.89 -5.07 2.92
N LEU A 132 8.50 -4.14 2.21
CA LEU A 132 7.90 -3.43 1.07
C LEU A 132 8.69 -3.64 -0.21
N VAL A 133 9.95 -3.22 -0.25
CA VAL A 133 10.74 -3.19 -1.47
C VAL A 133 11.88 -4.19 -1.35
N PRO A 134 11.97 -5.17 -2.28
CA PRO A 134 13.08 -6.11 -2.29
C PRO A 134 14.43 -5.38 -2.30
N LYS A 135 15.35 -5.83 -1.43
CA LYS A 135 16.71 -5.29 -1.24
C LYS A 135 16.80 -3.87 -0.64
N VAL A 136 15.69 -3.24 -0.23
CA VAL A 136 15.71 -1.90 0.36
C VAL A 136 15.12 -1.90 1.76
N TYR A 137 13.91 -2.42 1.94
CA TYR A 137 13.17 -2.38 3.22
C TYR A 137 12.20 -3.54 3.38
#